data_2e1c25893c6b87ead85fd6e52d7c87d0
#
_entry.id   2e1c25893c6b87ead85fd6e52d7c87d0
#
_cell.length_a   1.000
_cell.length_b   1.000
_cell.length_c   1.000
_cell.angle_alpha   90.00
_cell.angle_beta   90.00
_cell.angle_gamma   90.00
#
_symmetry.space_group_name_H-M   'P 1'
#
loop_
_entity.id
_entity.type
_entity.pdbx_description
1 polymer ?
#
loop_
_entity_poly.entity_id
_entity_poly.type
_entity_poly.pdbx_seq_one_letter_code
_entity_poly.pdbx_strand_id
1 'polypeptide(L)'
;MWKITWIQLMNRWRSNVWVCVELLLAFCLAWYMVDYFFVEIYNRSLPSGRGYANVWQVEMGLLPETSPDYRAAESDSIAMLGNYERIKDRLRDYPGVQAMGAASGCYSTPYTGCYYGIGLANAADTSKREAVMRYEIDPTTDFLSVFNHSYAKDGRPVSTSDFDWGDPRAIVTTRMVERKVFGEASAVGREVKDPFDEEGPTYIVKGVLEDIKRFDNSLPQGAAFLAIRPSAEEIPEMNYFIRIDPAVAGPRFADTFREKMSRELRVGNFYLKRLTSYERIKADTDYSFGITYDYRVRMALMAFLGLNI
;
A
#
# COMPACT_ATOMS: atom_id res chain seq x y z
N MET A 1 14.94 -23.25 58.44
CA MET A 1 14.01 -23.35 57.31
C MET A 1 14.70 -23.65 56.00
N TRP A 2 15.59 -22.84 55.49
CA TRP A 2 16.24 -23.03 54.17
C TRP A 2 16.92 -24.39 53.94
N LYS A 3 17.62 -24.96 54.95
CA LYS A 3 18.27 -26.29 54.83
C LYS A 3 17.27 -27.43 54.62
N ILE A 4 16.11 -27.39 55.26
CA ILE A 4 15.08 -28.43 55.15
C ILE A 4 14.45 -28.34 53.76
N THR A 5 14.13 -27.15 53.28
CA THR A 5 13.58 -26.91 51.94
C THR A 5 14.56 -27.37 50.87
N TRP A 6 15.88 -27.09 51.04
CA TRP A 6 16.89 -27.56 50.11
C TRP A 6 17.02 -29.08 50.04
N ILE A 7 16.99 -29.76 51.18
CA ILE A 7 17.05 -31.23 51.25
C ILE A 7 15.80 -31.87 50.61
N GLN A 8 14.63 -31.29 50.83
CA GLN A 8 13.40 -31.74 50.17
C GLN A 8 13.43 -31.52 48.63
N LEU A 9 13.99 -30.39 48.21
CA LEU A 9 14.18 -30.05 46.80
C LEU A 9 15.09 -31.10 46.11
N MET A 10 16.22 -31.42 46.78
CA MET A 10 17.20 -32.40 46.26
C MET A 10 16.70 -33.83 46.24
N ASN A 11 15.94 -34.24 47.26
CA ASN A 11 15.39 -35.62 47.32
C ASN A 11 14.32 -35.89 46.23
N ARG A 12 13.68 -34.83 45.69
CA ARG A 12 12.69 -34.94 44.61
C ARG A 12 13.18 -34.28 43.31
N TRP A 13 14.51 -34.26 43.13
CA TRP A 13 15.10 -33.51 42.05
C TRP A 13 14.55 -33.87 40.68
N ARG A 14 14.27 -35.15 40.38
CA ARG A 14 13.69 -35.61 39.10
C ARG A 14 12.31 -35.00 38.83
N SER A 15 11.44 -34.99 39.84
CA SER A 15 10.11 -34.40 39.76
C SER A 15 10.21 -32.87 39.66
N ASN A 16 11.12 -32.29 40.46
CA ASN A 16 11.33 -30.83 40.47
C ASN A 16 11.96 -30.31 39.17
N VAL A 17 12.88 -31.10 38.56
CA VAL A 17 13.45 -30.76 37.25
C VAL A 17 12.37 -30.72 36.18
N TRP A 18 11.42 -31.68 36.21
CA TRP A 18 10.31 -31.69 35.26
C TRP A 18 9.43 -30.45 35.41
N VAL A 19 9.05 -30.09 36.62
CA VAL A 19 8.30 -28.85 36.91
C VAL A 19 9.07 -27.60 36.48
N CYS A 20 10.38 -27.54 36.70
CA CYS A 20 11.22 -26.43 36.23
C CYS A 20 11.23 -26.34 34.71
N VAL A 21 11.28 -27.47 33.98
CA VAL A 21 11.21 -27.51 32.52
C VAL A 21 9.85 -27.00 32.02
N GLU A 22 8.74 -27.46 32.63
CA GLU A 22 7.40 -26.99 32.30
C GLU A 22 7.24 -25.49 32.52
N LEU A 23 7.70 -24.98 33.68
CA LEU A 23 7.67 -23.55 33.98
C LEU A 23 8.53 -22.75 33.01
N LEU A 24 9.72 -23.25 32.64
CA LEU A 24 10.58 -22.62 31.67
C LEU A 24 9.90 -22.52 30.29
N LEU A 25 9.30 -23.63 29.84
CA LEU A 25 8.56 -23.64 28.57
C LEU A 25 7.36 -22.70 28.61
N ALA A 26 6.59 -22.69 29.67
CA ALA A 26 5.46 -21.79 29.87
C ALA A 26 5.93 -20.32 29.86
N PHE A 27 7.04 -20.02 30.55
CA PHE A 27 7.63 -18.68 30.55
C PHE A 27 8.12 -18.26 29.16
N CYS A 28 8.83 -19.12 28.45
CA CYS A 28 9.30 -18.84 27.09
C CYS A 28 8.13 -18.58 26.14
N LEU A 29 7.06 -19.36 26.25
CA LEU A 29 5.86 -19.19 25.45
C LEU A 29 5.14 -17.88 25.81
N ALA A 30 4.97 -17.60 27.10
CA ALA A 30 4.38 -16.34 27.56
C ALA A 30 5.19 -15.13 27.11
N TRP A 31 6.52 -15.18 27.23
CA TRP A 31 7.42 -14.13 26.76
C TRP A 31 7.27 -13.91 25.25
N TYR A 32 7.31 -14.97 24.44
CA TYR A 32 7.12 -14.89 23.01
C TYR A 32 5.79 -14.22 22.63
N MET A 33 4.72 -14.55 23.35
CA MET A 33 3.39 -13.96 23.11
C MET A 33 3.35 -12.48 23.50
N VAL A 34 3.94 -12.11 24.65
CA VAL A 34 4.02 -10.71 25.09
C VAL A 34 4.82 -9.88 24.09
N ASP A 35 5.98 -10.37 23.65
CA ASP A 35 6.82 -9.69 22.66
C ASP A 35 6.07 -9.49 21.34
N TYR A 36 5.41 -10.55 20.84
CA TYR A 36 4.60 -10.46 19.63
C TYR A 36 3.52 -9.39 19.72
N PHE A 37 2.72 -9.39 20.80
CA PHE A 37 1.64 -8.41 20.94
C PHE A 37 2.17 -7.01 21.16
N PHE A 38 3.27 -6.86 21.87
CA PHE A 38 3.93 -5.56 22.02
C PHE A 38 4.34 -4.99 20.66
N VAL A 39 5.01 -5.78 19.83
CA VAL A 39 5.42 -5.38 18.47
C VAL A 39 4.21 -5.10 17.59
N GLU A 40 3.18 -5.95 17.64
CA GLU A 40 1.95 -5.78 16.85
C GLU A 40 1.21 -4.48 17.22
N ILE A 41 1.02 -4.22 18.52
CA ILE A 41 0.36 -3.00 19.02
C ILE A 41 1.20 -1.76 18.66
N TYR A 42 2.52 -1.84 18.89
CA TYR A 42 3.42 -0.76 18.53
C TYR A 42 3.35 -0.44 17.03
N ASN A 43 3.47 -1.44 16.17
CA ASN A 43 3.40 -1.24 14.74
C ASN A 43 2.06 -0.64 14.32
N ARG A 44 0.94 -1.14 14.86
CA ARG A 44 -0.41 -0.59 14.55
C ARG A 44 -0.59 0.84 15.02
N SER A 45 0.09 1.26 16.08
CA SER A 45 0.02 2.64 16.60
C SER A 45 0.76 3.67 15.75
N LEU A 46 1.72 3.23 14.92
CA LEU A 46 2.46 4.14 14.06
C LEU A 46 1.57 4.67 12.92
N PRO A 47 1.79 5.91 12.44
CA PRO A 47 1.07 6.48 11.31
C PRO A 47 1.19 5.61 10.06
N SER A 48 0.10 5.47 9.32
CA SER A 48 0.09 4.68 8.06
C SER A 48 0.73 5.42 6.88
N GLY A 49 0.87 6.77 6.98
CA GLY A 49 1.31 7.63 5.88
C GLY A 49 0.31 7.76 4.74
N ARG A 50 -0.86 7.13 4.86
CA ARG A 50 -1.94 7.17 3.87
C ARG A 50 -3.29 6.83 4.50
N GLY A 51 -4.38 7.26 3.82
CA GLY A 51 -5.75 6.95 4.22
C GLY A 51 -6.54 6.29 3.09
N TYR A 52 -7.32 5.30 3.41
CA TYR A 52 -8.13 4.54 2.43
C TYR A 52 -9.64 4.58 2.72
N ALA A 53 -10.07 5.28 3.75
CA ALA A 53 -11.50 5.44 4.04
C ALA A 53 -12.22 6.10 2.85
N ASN A 54 -13.35 5.52 2.46
CA ASN A 54 -14.17 5.96 1.31
C ASN A 54 -13.41 5.96 -0.03
N VAL A 55 -12.34 5.17 -0.16
CA VAL A 55 -11.65 4.94 -1.43
C VAL A 55 -12.21 3.68 -2.09
N TRP A 56 -12.43 3.77 -3.38
CA TRP A 56 -12.91 2.68 -4.22
C TRP A 56 -11.98 2.47 -5.39
N GLN A 57 -11.68 1.21 -5.69
CA GLN A 57 -11.00 0.82 -6.91
C GLN A 57 -12.03 0.51 -7.99
N VAL A 58 -11.85 1.10 -9.16
CA VAL A 58 -12.64 0.87 -10.36
C VAL A 58 -11.77 0.09 -11.33
N GLU A 59 -12.16 -1.14 -11.63
CA GLU A 59 -11.49 -1.97 -12.63
C GLU A 59 -12.26 -1.91 -13.94
N MET A 60 -11.56 -1.57 -15.00
CA MET A 60 -12.09 -1.62 -16.36
C MET A 60 -11.73 -2.95 -17.01
N GLY A 61 -12.63 -3.47 -17.81
CA GLY A 61 -12.39 -4.63 -18.67
C GLY A 61 -12.41 -4.23 -20.13
N LEU A 62 -11.78 -5.04 -20.97
CA LEU A 62 -11.89 -4.93 -22.43
C LEU A 62 -12.83 -6.01 -22.96
N LEU A 63 -13.67 -5.65 -23.92
CA LEU A 63 -14.49 -6.62 -24.67
C LEU A 63 -13.56 -7.52 -25.47
N PRO A 64 -13.77 -8.85 -25.44
CA PRO A 64 -13.05 -9.75 -26.30
C PRO A 64 -13.45 -9.52 -27.80
N GLU A 65 -12.52 -9.78 -28.70
CA GLU A 65 -12.76 -9.62 -30.15
C GLU A 65 -13.96 -10.42 -30.66
N THR A 66 -14.31 -11.50 -29.97
CA THR A 66 -15.49 -12.33 -30.29
C THR A 66 -16.80 -11.71 -29.81
N SER A 67 -16.79 -10.61 -29.08
CA SER A 67 -17.99 -9.93 -28.62
C SER A 67 -18.72 -9.26 -29.79
N PRO A 68 -20.07 -9.37 -29.89
CA PRO A 68 -20.83 -8.68 -30.94
C PRO A 68 -20.72 -7.15 -30.82
N ASP A 69 -20.38 -6.62 -29.66
CA ASP A 69 -20.24 -5.19 -29.42
C ASP A 69 -18.80 -4.70 -29.63
N TYR A 70 -17.83 -5.59 -29.92
CA TYR A 70 -16.44 -5.23 -30.17
C TYR A 70 -16.28 -4.42 -31.44
N ARG A 71 -15.48 -3.38 -31.37
CA ARG A 71 -15.18 -2.50 -32.52
C ARG A 71 -13.67 -2.46 -32.72
N ALA A 72 -13.18 -3.02 -33.81
CA ALA A 72 -11.73 -3.05 -34.10
C ALA A 72 -11.11 -1.65 -34.17
N ALA A 73 -11.81 -0.65 -34.65
CA ALA A 73 -11.33 0.73 -34.70
C ALA A 73 -11.07 1.36 -33.29
N GLU A 74 -11.73 0.84 -32.26
CA GLU A 74 -11.54 1.31 -30.86
C GLU A 74 -10.31 0.67 -30.19
N SER A 75 -9.62 -0.24 -30.86
CA SER A 75 -8.37 -0.85 -30.42
C SER A 75 -7.13 -0.19 -31.03
N ASP A 76 -7.33 0.81 -31.91
CA ASP A 76 -6.24 1.65 -32.39
C ASP A 76 -5.63 2.47 -31.24
N SER A 77 -4.32 2.73 -31.31
CA SER A 77 -3.58 3.43 -30.24
C SER A 77 -4.16 4.80 -29.90
N ILE A 78 -4.58 5.56 -30.91
CA ILE A 78 -5.19 6.89 -30.70
C ILE A 78 -6.55 6.75 -30.02
N ALA A 79 -7.37 5.79 -30.46
CA ALA A 79 -8.66 5.53 -29.86
C ALA A 79 -8.53 5.03 -28.41
N MET A 80 -7.56 4.16 -28.11
CA MET A 80 -7.26 3.67 -26.76
C MET A 80 -6.88 4.82 -25.82
N LEU A 81 -5.99 5.71 -26.23
CA LEU A 81 -5.62 6.90 -25.46
C LEU A 81 -6.82 7.83 -25.25
N GLY A 82 -7.61 8.09 -26.30
CA GLY A 82 -8.83 8.89 -26.18
C GLY A 82 -9.88 8.26 -25.26
N ASN A 83 -9.99 6.91 -25.27
CA ASN A 83 -10.86 6.18 -24.37
C ASN A 83 -10.39 6.29 -22.91
N TYR A 84 -9.08 6.19 -22.68
CA TYR A 84 -8.48 6.37 -21.36
C TYR A 84 -8.81 7.74 -20.76
N GLU A 85 -8.62 8.83 -21.52
CA GLU A 85 -8.97 10.18 -21.05
C GLU A 85 -10.47 10.29 -20.75
N ARG A 86 -11.33 9.78 -21.62
CA ARG A 86 -12.80 9.78 -21.40
C ARG A 86 -13.22 9.00 -20.15
N ILE A 87 -12.55 7.90 -19.83
CA ILE A 87 -12.80 7.14 -18.59
C ILE A 87 -12.43 7.98 -17.38
N LYS A 88 -11.25 8.61 -17.39
CA LYS A 88 -10.79 9.49 -16.30
C LYS A 88 -11.77 10.63 -16.05
N ASP A 89 -12.20 11.32 -17.10
CA ASP A 89 -13.13 12.43 -16.99
C ASP A 89 -14.49 11.99 -16.40
N ARG A 90 -15.05 10.87 -16.89
CA ARG A 90 -16.32 10.35 -16.38
C ARG A 90 -16.25 9.92 -14.92
N LEU A 91 -15.10 9.38 -14.48
CA LEU A 91 -14.89 9.03 -13.08
C LEU A 91 -14.74 10.30 -12.22
N ARG A 92 -14.03 11.31 -12.72
CA ARG A 92 -13.83 12.61 -12.02
C ARG A 92 -15.16 13.36 -11.87
N ASP A 93 -15.99 13.34 -12.90
CA ASP A 93 -17.26 14.07 -12.95
C ASP A 93 -18.40 13.37 -12.20
N TYR A 94 -18.16 12.17 -11.66
CA TYR A 94 -19.19 11.47 -10.89
C TYR A 94 -19.51 12.24 -9.60
N PRO A 95 -20.79 12.52 -9.30
CA PRO A 95 -21.18 13.28 -8.11
C PRO A 95 -20.64 12.69 -6.81
N GLY A 96 -19.98 13.51 -6.03
CA GLY A 96 -19.38 13.12 -4.75
C GLY A 96 -17.95 12.58 -4.85
N VAL A 97 -17.35 12.51 -6.04
CA VAL A 97 -15.91 12.24 -6.17
C VAL A 97 -15.12 13.47 -5.73
N GLN A 98 -14.30 13.29 -4.71
CA GLN A 98 -13.42 14.34 -4.18
C GLN A 98 -12.04 14.33 -4.84
N ALA A 99 -11.55 13.13 -5.20
CA ALA A 99 -10.29 12.93 -5.90
C ALA A 99 -10.36 11.66 -6.75
N MET A 100 -9.70 11.67 -7.90
CA MET A 100 -9.55 10.52 -8.79
C MET A 100 -8.08 10.32 -9.13
N GLY A 101 -7.61 9.09 -9.02
CA GLY A 101 -6.25 8.68 -9.33
C GLY A 101 -6.21 7.51 -10.28
N ALA A 102 -5.14 7.42 -11.05
CA ALA A 102 -4.84 6.26 -11.87
C ALA A 102 -3.39 5.82 -11.66
N ALA A 103 -3.15 4.51 -11.68
CA ALA A 103 -1.82 3.93 -11.49
C ALA A 103 -1.68 2.62 -12.26
N SER A 104 -0.44 2.31 -12.66
CA SER A 104 -0.13 1.14 -13.47
C SER A 104 -0.16 -0.15 -12.65
N GLY A 105 -0.81 -1.16 -13.18
CA GLY A 105 -0.74 -2.55 -12.73
C GLY A 105 -1.06 -2.81 -11.26
N CYS A 106 -0.88 -4.05 -10.83
CA CYS A 106 -1.11 -4.43 -9.43
C CYS A 106 -0.03 -3.91 -8.48
N TYR A 107 1.17 -3.62 -8.98
CA TYR A 107 2.30 -3.18 -8.16
C TYR A 107 2.12 -1.77 -7.61
N SER A 108 1.46 -0.90 -8.37
CA SER A 108 1.17 0.47 -7.95
C SER A 108 -0.15 0.62 -7.18
N THR A 109 -0.80 -0.49 -6.88
CA THR A 109 -2.03 -0.51 -6.09
C THR A 109 -1.67 -0.73 -4.62
N PRO A 110 -1.92 0.24 -3.73
CA PRO A 110 -1.66 0.08 -2.31
C PRO A 110 -2.43 -1.12 -1.72
N TYR A 111 -1.92 -1.75 -0.66
CA TYR A 111 -2.53 -2.89 0.04
C TYR A 111 -2.82 -4.13 -0.80
N THR A 112 -2.33 -4.24 -2.01
CA THR A 112 -2.35 -5.51 -2.73
C THR A 112 -1.18 -6.38 -2.31
N GLY A 113 -1.28 -7.67 -2.56
CA GLY A 113 -0.18 -8.60 -2.32
C GLY A 113 1.04 -8.35 -3.22
N CYS A 114 0.83 -7.63 -4.31
CA CYS A 114 1.87 -7.24 -5.24
C CYS A 114 2.60 -5.99 -4.77
N TYR A 115 3.90 -5.95 -4.95
CA TYR A 115 4.68 -4.72 -4.88
C TYR A 115 5.93 -4.86 -5.76
N TYR A 116 6.38 -3.76 -6.29
CA TYR A 116 7.66 -3.67 -6.95
C TYR A 116 8.60 -2.82 -6.09
N GLY A 117 9.78 -3.35 -5.80
CA GLY A 117 10.81 -2.64 -5.05
C GLY A 117 11.90 -2.16 -5.99
N ILE A 118 12.38 -0.95 -5.77
CA ILE A 118 13.58 -0.42 -6.40
C ILE A 118 14.56 0.01 -5.32
N GLY A 119 15.86 0.00 -5.67
CA GLY A 119 16.85 0.69 -4.86
C GLY A 119 16.83 2.17 -5.20
N LEU A 120 16.96 3.04 -4.20
CA LEU A 120 17.28 4.44 -4.42
C LEU A 120 18.58 4.77 -3.71
N ALA A 121 19.57 5.23 -4.46
CA ALA A 121 20.84 5.69 -3.95
C ALA A 121 21.09 7.13 -4.35
N ASN A 122 21.87 7.85 -3.55
CA ASN A 122 22.41 9.14 -3.96
C ASN A 122 23.27 8.97 -5.22
N ALA A 123 22.97 9.70 -6.27
CA ALA A 123 23.73 9.59 -7.54
C ALA A 123 25.21 9.90 -7.36
N ALA A 124 25.58 10.74 -6.37
CA ALA A 124 26.98 11.08 -6.08
C ALA A 124 27.68 10.08 -5.14
N ASP A 125 26.92 9.29 -4.34
CA ASP A 125 27.46 8.35 -3.36
C ASP A 125 26.53 7.15 -3.20
N THR A 126 26.70 6.15 -4.04
CA THR A 126 25.85 4.95 -4.09
C THR A 126 25.97 4.02 -2.87
N SER A 127 26.90 4.30 -1.95
CA SER A 127 26.97 3.59 -0.67
C SER A 127 25.76 3.88 0.22
N LYS A 128 25.17 5.07 0.07
CA LYS A 128 23.96 5.51 0.77
C LYS A 128 22.73 5.19 -0.06
N ARG A 129 22.09 4.11 0.28
CA ARG A 129 20.95 3.57 -0.48
C ARG A 129 19.84 3.04 0.44
N GLU A 130 18.63 2.99 -0.08
CA GLU A 130 17.46 2.40 0.57
C GLU A 130 16.60 1.65 -0.46
N ALA A 131 16.06 0.50 -0.06
CA ALA A 131 15.08 -0.22 -0.84
C ALA A 131 13.69 0.36 -0.57
N VAL A 132 12.94 0.69 -1.61
CA VAL A 132 11.66 1.38 -1.51
C VAL A 132 10.58 0.71 -2.35
N MET A 133 9.32 0.90 -1.95
CA MET A 133 8.18 0.53 -2.79
C MET A 133 8.05 1.51 -3.95
N ARG A 134 7.92 0.99 -5.17
CA ARG A 134 7.73 1.79 -6.38
C ARG A 134 6.24 1.88 -6.71
N TYR A 135 5.77 3.10 -6.97
CA TYR A 135 4.43 3.40 -7.46
C TYR A 135 4.52 4.17 -8.78
N GLU A 136 3.90 3.65 -9.82
CA GLU A 136 3.79 4.30 -11.13
C GLU A 136 2.40 4.90 -11.26
N ILE A 137 2.33 6.22 -11.18
CA ILE A 137 1.07 6.98 -11.13
C ILE A 137 0.91 7.85 -12.38
N ASP A 138 -0.33 8.00 -12.84
CA ASP A 138 -0.63 8.99 -13.86
C ASP A 138 -0.66 10.39 -13.23
N PRO A 139 0.32 11.26 -13.55
CA PRO A 139 0.44 12.57 -12.94
C PRO A 139 -0.67 13.57 -13.37
N THR A 140 -1.48 13.23 -14.38
CA THR A 140 -2.64 14.02 -14.79
C THR A 140 -3.85 13.77 -13.88
N THR A 141 -3.73 12.83 -12.94
CA THR A 141 -4.73 12.48 -11.95
C THR A 141 -4.26 12.81 -10.53
N ASP A 142 -5.15 12.81 -9.55
CA ASP A 142 -4.79 13.17 -8.18
C ASP A 142 -4.65 11.94 -7.26
N PHE A 143 -3.79 11.01 -7.66
CA PHE A 143 -3.53 9.78 -6.93
C PHE A 143 -3.12 10.02 -5.47
N LEU A 144 -2.28 11.04 -5.21
CA LEU A 144 -1.79 11.31 -3.86
C LEU A 144 -2.90 11.78 -2.92
N SER A 145 -3.82 12.63 -3.41
CA SER A 145 -5.01 13.03 -2.64
C SER A 145 -6.00 11.88 -2.42
N VAL A 146 -6.13 10.96 -3.40
CA VAL A 146 -7.01 9.78 -3.23
C VAL A 146 -6.61 9.01 -1.98
N PHE A 147 -5.33 8.87 -1.69
CA PHE A 147 -4.83 8.13 -0.54
C PHE A 147 -4.42 9.01 0.65
N ASN A 148 -4.79 10.31 0.65
CA ASN A 148 -4.48 11.25 1.73
C ASN A 148 -3.00 11.24 2.12
N HIS A 149 -2.11 11.26 1.15
CA HIS A 149 -0.70 11.44 1.42
C HIS A 149 -0.43 12.84 1.98
N SER A 150 0.65 12.99 2.73
CA SER A 150 1.04 14.25 3.34
C SER A 150 2.53 14.53 3.20
N TYR A 151 2.88 15.81 3.22
CA TYR A 151 4.28 16.22 3.23
C TYR A 151 4.99 15.79 4.51
N ALA A 152 6.20 15.28 4.36
CA ALA A 152 7.05 14.88 5.48
C ALA A 152 7.43 16.04 6.40
N LYS A 153 7.48 17.27 5.87
CA LYS A 153 7.94 18.45 6.60
C LYS A 153 6.94 18.97 7.62
N ASP A 154 5.67 19.03 7.26
CA ASP A 154 4.64 19.73 8.03
C ASP A 154 3.31 18.98 8.15
N GLY A 155 3.21 17.77 7.56
CA GLY A 155 2.01 16.96 7.61
C GLY A 155 0.83 17.51 6.79
N ARG A 156 1.02 18.57 6.00
CA ARG A 156 -0.05 19.09 5.13
C ARG A 156 -0.46 18.02 4.12
N PRO A 157 -1.77 17.93 3.79
CA PRO A 157 -2.22 17.13 2.67
C PRO A 157 -1.51 17.53 1.38
N VAL A 158 -1.28 16.56 0.51
CA VAL A 158 -0.60 16.73 -0.75
C VAL A 158 -1.51 16.35 -1.91
N SER A 159 -1.45 17.11 -3.00
CA SER A 159 -2.02 16.76 -4.31
C SER A 159 -0.92 16.33 -5.26
N THR A 160 -1.25 15.46 -6.21
CA THR A 160 -0.32 15.09 -7.29
C THR A 160 0.11 16.33 -8.09
N SER A 161 -0.78 17.30 -8.26
CA SER A 161 -0.50 18.56 -8.95
C SER A 161 0.46 19.52 -8.22
N ASP A 162 0.80 19.24 -6.96
CA ASP A 162 1.77 20.06 -6.22
C ASP A 162 3.21 19.90 -6.75
N PHE A 163 3.45 18.87 -7.56
CA PHE A 163 4.77 18.56 -8.10
C PHE A 163 4.86 18.77 -9.59
N ASP A 164 6.03 19.22 -10.04
CA ASP A 164 6.35 19.34 -11.47
C ASP A 164 6.74 17.98 -12.06
N TRP A 165 5.79 17.35 -12.74
CA TRP A 165 5.93 16.10 -13.48
C TRP A 165 6.29 16.30 -14.96
N GLY A 166 6.60 17.53 -15.37
CA GLY A 166 7.03 17.83 -16.75
C GLY A 166 8.38 17.23 -17.11
N ASP A 167 9.28 17.09 -16.11
CA ASP A 167 10.54 16.36 -16.25
C ASP A 167 10.29 14.86 -16.15
N PRO A 168 10.61 14.03 -17.16
CA PRO A 168 10.45 12.57 -17.10
C PRO A 168 11.28 11.91 -16.00
N ARG A 169 12.26 12.63 -15.45
CA ARG A 169 13.08 12.18 -14.33
C ARG A 169 12.49 12.55 -12.97
N ALA A 170 11.33 13.19 -12.94
CA ALA A 170 10.69 13.58 -11.69
C ALA A 170 10.33 12.36 -10.84
N ILE A 171 10.71 12.39 -9.57
CA ILE A 171 10.34 11.40 -8.56
C ILE A 171 9.89 12.10 -7.28
N VAL A 172 8.84 11.60 -6.66
CA VAL A 172 8.45 11.98 -5.30
C VAL A 172 8.77 10.81 -4.41
N THR A 173 9.41 11.06 -3.27
CA THR A 173 9.85 10.02 -2.37
C THR A 173 9.37 10.25 -0.94
N THR A 174 9.81 9.46 0.03
CA THR A 174 9.40 9.57 1.43
C THR A 174 10.55 9.93 2.36
N ARG A 175 10.22 10.29 3.60
CA ARG A 175 11.17 10.71 4.63
C ARG A 175 12.27 9.69 4.88
N MET A 176 11.96 8.39 4.79
CA MET A 176 12.96 7.33 4.99
C MET A 176 14.09 7.42 3.96
N VAL A 177 13.74 7.65 2.69
CA VAL A 177 14.74 7.86 1.63
C VAL A 177 15.58 9.10 1.93
N GLU A 178 14.95 10.22 2.29
CA GLU A 178 15.67 11.44 2.64
C GLU A 178 16.70 11.18 3.73
N ARG A 179 16.30 10.54 4.83
CA ARG A 179 17.19 10.26 5.96
C ARG A 179 18.30 9.26 5.63
N LYS A 180 17.95 8.16 4.94
CA LYS A 180 18.91 7.07 4.66
C LYS A 180 19.89 7.42 3.56
N VAL A 181 19.44 8.15 2.55
CA VAL A 181 20.24 8.47 1.35
C VAL A 181 20.96 9.81 1.49
N PHE A 182 20.33 10.80 2.15
CA PHE A 182 20.88 12.16 2.25
C PHE A 182 21.20 12.61 3.69
N GLY A 183 20.79 11.85 4.71
CA GLY A 183 21.02 12.19 6.11
C GLY A 183 20.18 13.39 6.56
N GLU A 184 20.84 14.42 7.09
CA GLU A 184 20.19 15.66 7.55
C GLU A 184 19.89 16.66 6.44
N ALA A 185 20.39 16.40 5.24
CA ALA A 185 20.20 17.32 4.11
C ALA A 185 18.91 17.03 3.36
N SER A 186 18.21 18.09 2.91
CA SER A 186 17.02 17.93 2.10
C SER A 186 17.29 17.13 0.83
N ALA A 187 16.38 16.20 0.51
CA ALA A 187 16.43 15.43 -0.72
C ALA A 187 15.92 16.23 -1.93
N VAL A 188 15.07 17.22 -1.72
CA VAL A 188 14.43 17.98 -2.82
C VAL A 188 15.47 18.65 -3.71
N GLY A 189 15.33 18.45 -5.01
CA GLY A 189 16.25 18.95 -6.05
C GLY A 189 17.52 18.10 -6.25
N ARG A 190 17.71 17.04 -5.46
CA ARG A 190 18.86 16.14 -5.59
C ARG A 190 18.56 14.96 -6.49
N GLU A 191 19.62 14.38 -7.00
CA GLU A 191 19.56 13.25 -7.90
C GLU A 191 19.70 11.92 -7.17
N VAL A 192 18.83 10.98 -7.54
CA VAL A 192 18.85 9.58 -7.08
C VAL A 192 18.86 8.64 -8.28
N LYS A 193 19.46 7.48 -8.13
CA LYS A 193 19.45 6.43 -9.14
C LYS A 193 19.24 5.05 -8.51
N ASP A 194 18.84 4.09 -9.34
CA ASP A 194 18.83 2.70 -8.91
C ASP A 194 20.29 2.18 -8.91
N PRO A 195 20.84 1.77 -7.76
CA PRO A 195 22.21 1.26 -7.69
C PRO A 195 22.39 -0.12 -8.32
N PHE A 196 21.30 -0.80 -8.70
CA PHE A 196 21.32 -2.11 -9.34
C PHE A 196 21.12 -2.04 -10.85
N ASP A 197 20.79 -0.85 -11.37
CA ASP A 197 20.65 -0.56 -12.80
C ASP A 197 21.62 0.58 -13.16
N GLU A 198 22.83 0.20 -13.57
CA GLU A 198 23.87 1.17 -13.89
C GLU A 198 23.54 2.04 -15.10
N GLU A 199 22.80 1.49 -16.06
CA GLU A 199 22.34 2.18 -17.28
C GLU A 199 20.98 2.85 -17.09
N GLY A 200 20.34 2.63 -15.95
CA GLY A 200 19.04 3.16 -15.61
C GLY A 200 19.00 4.69 -15.46
N PRO A 201 17.82 5.27 -15.50
CA PRO A 201 17.66 6.71 -15.41
C PRO A 201 18.07 7.24 -14.03
N THR A 202 18.63 8.46 -14.05
CA THR A 202 18.80 9.26 -12.85
C THR A 202 17.56 10.11 -12.66
N TYR A 203 16.96 10.05 -11.46
CA TYR A 203 15.76 10.78 -11.10
C TYR A 203 16.09 12.03 -10.28
N ILE A 204 15.23 13.04 -10.35
CA ILE A 204 15.32 14.28 -9.56
C ILE A 204 14.18 14.30 -8.54
N VAL A 205 14.51 14.37 -7.26
CA VAL A 205 13.53 14.41 -6.19
C VAL A 205 12.76 15.74 -6.22
N LYS A 206 11.46 15.70 -6.48
CA LYS A 206 10.58 16.87 -6.53
C LYS A 206 9.85 17.11 -5.20
N GLY A 207 9.76 16.11 -4.34
CA GLY A 207 9.13 16.25 -3.03
C GLY A 207 9.37 15.05 -2.13
N VAL A 208 9.09 15.28 -0.83
CA VAL A 208 9.25 14.26 0.22
C VAL A 208 7.96 14.15 1.02
N LEU A 209 7.38 12.96 1.01
CA LEU A 209 6.16 12.60 1.72
C LEU A 209 6.48 11.86 3.03
N GLU A 210 5.47 11.68 3.88
CA GLU A 210 5.55 10.77 5.02
C GLU A 210 5.78 9.33 4.55
N ASP A 211 6.45 8.54 5.41
CA ASP A 211 6.68 7.12 5.16
C ASP A 211 5.37 6.35 5.17
N ILE A 212 5.31 5.29 4.34
CA ILE A 212 4.07 4.56 4.07
C ILE A 212 4.16 3.16 4.67
N LYS A 213 3.12 2.71 5.33
CA LYS A 213 3.00 1.29 5.70
C LYS A 213 2.50 0.46 4.53
N ARG A 214 3.09 -0.70 4.35
CA ARG A 214 2.55 -1.71 3.43
C ARG A 214 1.29 -2.36 4.00
N PHE A 215 1.35 -2.78 5.26
CA PHE A 215 0.25 -3.33 6.04
C PHE A 215 0.12 -2.57 7.37
N ASP A 216 -1.04 -2.61 7.99
CA ASP A 216 -1.26 -1.88 9.25
C ASP A 216 -0.33 -2.33 10.38
N ASN A 217 0.06 -3.60 10.37
CA ASN A 217 0.96 -4.19 11.36
C ASN A 217 2.44 -4.15 10.95
N SER A 218 2.78 -3.52 9.82
CA SER A 218 4.17 -3.32 9.40
C SER A 218 4.73 -2.00 9.90
N LEU A 219 6.05 -1.91 9.93
CA LEU A 219 6.72 -0.62 10.08
C LEU A 219 6.51 0.23 8.82
N PRO A 220 6.50 1.57 8.95
CA PRO A 220 6.55 2.47 7.81
C PRO A 220 7.80 2.18 6.96
N GLN A 221 7.66 2.27 5.65
CA GLN A 221 8.71 1.98 4.67
C GLN A 221 8.87 3.15 3.71
N GLY A 222 10.02 3.21 3.05
CA GLY A 222 10.25 4.14 1.96
C GLY A 222 9.41 3.81 0.73
N ALA A 223 8.98 4.84 0.03
CA ALA A 223 8.29 4.74 -1.23
C ALA A 223 8.82 5.75 -2.25
N ALA A 224 8.62 5.42 -3.52
CA ALA A 224 8.94 6.25 -4.66
C ALA A 224 7.75 6.29 -5.60
N PHE A 225 7.31 7.49 -5.94
CA PHE A 225 6.24 7.75 -6.91
C PHE A 225 6.88 8.28 -8.19
N LEU A 226 6.64 7.59 -9.29
CA LEU A 226 7.12 7.91 -10.61
C LEU A 226 5.94 8.22 -11.52
N ALA A 227 6.11 9.20 -12.40
CA ALA A 227 5.13 9.49 -13.42
C ALA A 227 5.11 8.42 -14.49
N ILE A 228 3.92 7.90 -14.82
CA ILE A 228 3.70 7.08 -15.99
C ILE A 228 2.77 7.81 -16.97
N ARG A 229 3.09 7.69 -18.25
CA ARG A 229 2.21 8.07 -19.36
C ARG A 229 1.92 6.79 -20.13
N PRO A 230 0.79 6.11 -19.81
CA PRO A 230 0.56 4.77 -20.34
C PRO A 230 0.48 4.78 -21.86
N SER A 231 1.16 3.84 -22.49
CA SER A 231 0.96 3.51 -23.89
C SER A 231 -0.39 2.82 -24.09
N ALA A 232 -0.84 2.70 -25.33
CA ALA A 232 -2.09 2.00 -25.65
C ALA A 232 -2.12 0.56 -25.12
N GLU A 233 -0.98 -0.12 -25.09
CA GLU A 233 -0.84 -1.50 -24.59
C GLU A 233 -0.94 -1.58 -23.07
N GLU A 234 -0.54 -0.54 -22.35
CA GLU A 234 -0.55 -0.49 -20.88
C GLU A 234 -1.91 -0.03 -20.31
N ILE A 235 -2.72 0.70 -21.10
CA ILE A 235 -4.02 1.22 -20.65
C ILE A 235 -4.94 0.12 -20.07
N PRO A 236 -5.06 -1.08 -20.64
CA PRO A 236 -5.89 -2.14 -20.08
C PRO A 236 -5.48 -2.59 -18.67
N GLU A 237 -4.24 -2.36 -18.28
CA GLU A 237 -3.69 -2.72 -16.97
C GLU A 237 -3.78 -1.59 -15.95
N MET A 238 -4.24 -0.39 -16.38
CA MET A 238 -4.39 0.75 -15.47
C MET A 238 -5.50 0.50 -14.46
N ASN A 239 -5.22 0.81 -13.21
CA ASN A 239 -6.17 0.82 -12.11
C ASN A 239 -6.62 2.25 -11.82
N TYR A 240 -7.92 2.42 -11.61
CA TYR A 240 -8.50 3.71 -11.27
C TYR A 240 -8.98 3.70 -9.83
N PHE A 241 -8.80 4.81 -9.14
CA PHE A 241 -9.17 4.98 -7.75
C PHE A 241 -9.99 6.25 -7.60
N ILE A 242 -11.08 6.17 -6.85
CA ILE A 242 -11.90 7.33 -6.54
C ILE A 242 -12.06 7.45 -5.03
N ARG A 243 -11.90 8.65 -4.50
CA ARG A 243 -12.27 9.00 -3.13
C ARG A 243 -13.63 9.65 -3.16
N ILE A 244 -14.54 9.12 -2.38
CA ILE A 244 -15.95 9.57 -2.33
C ILE A 244 -16.17 10.38 -1.06
N ASP A 245 -16.95 11.44 -1.18
CA ASP A 245 -17.42 12.20 -0.04
C ASP A 245 -18.16 11.27 0.95
N PRO A 246 -17.80 11.28 2.24
CA PRO A 246 -18.48 10.47 3.26
C PRO A 246 -20.00 10.62 3.27
N ALA A 247 -20.52 11.80 2.91
CA ALA A 247 -21.95 12.06 2.82
C ALA A 247 -22.64 11.24 1.71
N VAL A 248 -21.90 10.86 0.68
CA VAL A 248 -22.38 10.06 -0.47
C VAL A 248 -22.01 8.59 -0.34
N ALA A 249 -20.93 8.28 0.40
CA ALA A 249 -20.38 6.93 0.59
C ALA A 249 -21.25 6.09 1.54
N GLY A 250 -22.55 5.93 1.24
CA GLY A 250 -23.48 5.10 2.01
C GLY A 250 -23.43 3.61 1.64
N PRO A 251 -24.15 2.75 2.38
CA PRO A 251 -24.15 1.30 2.15
C PRO A 251 -24.60 0.87 0.74
N ARG A 252 -25.34 1.72 0.04
CA ARG A 252 -25.82 1.48 -1.33
C ARG A 252 -24.95 2.14 -2.40
N PHE A 253 -23.86 2.78 -2.02
CA PHE A 253 -23.01 3.49 -2.98
C PHE A 253 -22.59 2.60 -4.15
N ALA A 254 -22.09 1.38 -3.87
CA ALA A 254 -21.62 0.49 -4.90
C ALA A 254 -22.71 0.12 -5.93
N ASP A 255 -23.93 -0.10 -5.49
CA ASP A 255 -25.05 -0.46 -6.37
C ASP A 255 -25.49 0.74 -7.20
N THR A 256 -25.65 1.92 -6.56
CA THR A 256 -26.00 3.16 -7.26
C THR A 256 -24.92 3.56 -8.28
N PHE A 257 -23.65 3.42 -7.90
CA PHE A 257 -22.54 3.68 -8.82
C PHE A 257 -22.59 2.73 -10.05
N ARG A 258 -22.74 1.42 -9.80
CA ARG A 258 -22.82 0.44 -10.90
C ARG A 258 -24.00 0.71 -11.80
N GLU A 259 -25.17 0.96 -11.25
CA GLU A 259 -26.38 1.24 -12.03
C GLU A 259 -26.18 2.43 -12.97
N LYS A 260 -25.62 3.52 -12.46
CA LYS A 260 -25.39 4.73 -13.23
C LYS A 260 -24.19 4.58 -14.17
N MET A 261 -23.05 4.12 -13.66
CA MET A 261 -21.78 4.16 -14.38
C MET A 261 -21.56 2.98 -15.34
N SER A 262 -22.33 1.90 -15.25
CA SER A 262 -22.20 0.79 -16.22
C SER A 262 -22.44 1.20 -17.66
N ARG A 263 -23.29 2.20 -17.90
CA ARG A 263 -23.50 2.78 -19.24
C ARG A 263 -22.44 3.84 -19.54
N GLU A 264 -22.18 4.72 -18.58
CA GLU A 264 -21.24 5.83 -18.74
C GLU A 264 -19.81 5.33 -18.99
N LEU A 265 -19.39 4.27 -18.30
CA LEU A 265 -18.06 3.68 -18.45
C LEU A 265 -17.95 2.67 -19.59
N ARG A 266 -18.98 2.57 -20.44
CA ARG A 266 -18.89 1.88 -21.71
C ARG A 266 -18.27 2.83 -22.75
N VAL A 267 -16.95 2.80 -22.86
CA VAL A 267 -16.15 3.72 -23.68
C VAL A 267 -15.31 2.92 -24.66
N GLY A 268 -15.61 3.02 -25.95
CA GLY A 268 -14.99 2.16 -26.96
C GLY A 268 -15.23 0.69 -26.64
N ASN A 269 -14.16 -0.09 -26.52
CA ASN A 269 -14.20 -1.50 -26.10
C ASN A 269 -14.09 -1.69 -24.58
N PHE A 270 -13.99 -0.62 -23.79
CA PHE A 270 -13.94 -0.72 -22.34
C PHE A 270 -15.33 -0.83 -21.72
N TYR A 271 -15.39 -1.51 -20.57
CA TYR A 271 -16.58 -1.59 -19.73
C TYR A 271 -16.21 -1.65 -18.25
N LEU A 272 -17.10 -1.22 -17.37
CA LEU A 272 -16.92 -1.37 -15.92
C LEU A 272 -16.96 -2.85 -15.55
N LYS A 273 -15.80 -3.40 -15.19
CA LYS A 273 -15.64 -4.79 -14.78
C LYS A 273 -15.97 -5.00 -13.32
N ARG A 274 -15.42 -4.18 -12.46
CA ARG A 274 -15.57 -4.31 -10.99
C ARG A 274 -15.40 -2.98 -10.28
N LEU A 275 -16.18 -2.82 -9.21
CA LEU A 275 -16.01 -1.74 -8.22
C LEU A 275 -15.80 -2.40 -6.86
N THR A 276 -14.71 -2.09 -6.17
CA THR A 276 -14.36 -2.69 -4.89
C THR A 276 -13.94 -1.61 -3.91
N SER A 277 -14.51 -1.62 -2.68
CA SER A 277 -14.04 -0.71 -1.65
C SER A 277 -12.63 -1.09 -1.19
N TYR A 278 -11.87 -0.08 -0.81
CA TYR A 278 -10.50 -0.31 -0.35
C TYR A 278 -10.43 -1.04 0.98
N GLU A 279 -11.43 -0.87 1.84
CA GLU A 279 -11.58 -1.64 3.08
C GLU A 279 -11.68 -3.14 2.78
N ARG A 280 -12.40 -3.51 1.72
CA ARG A 280 -12.52 -4.90 1.30
C ARG A 280 -11.21 -5.43 0.72
N ILE A 281 -10.57 -4.67 -0.17
CA ILE A 281 -9.25 -5.04 -0.74
C ILE A 281 -8.25 -5.31 0.39
N LYS A 282 -8.23 -4.42 1.37
CA LYS A 282 -7.39 -4.56 2.55
C LYS A 282 -7.72 -5.83 3.35
N ALA A 283 -9.00 -6.06 3.64
CA ALA A 283 -9.44 -7.23 4.39
C ALA A 283 -9.10 -8.54 3.66
N ASP A 284 -9.32 -8.60 2.35
CA ASP A 284 -8.98 -9.75 1.52
C ASP A 284 -7.45 -9.98 1.47
N THR A 285 -6.67 -8.92 1.44
CA THR A 285 -5.20 -8.98 1.49
C THR A 285 -4.71 -9.44 2.86
N ASP A 286 -5.20 -8.87 3.94
CA ASP A 286 -4.86 -9.27 5.31
C ASP A 286 -5.20 -10.76 5.55
N TYR A 287 -6.30 -11.25 4.98
CA TYR A 287 -6.68 -12.65 5.02
C TYR A 287 -5.71 -13.52 4.19
N SER A 288 -5.41 -13.13 2.97
CA SER A 288 -4.54 -13.88 2.04
C SER A 288 -3.10 -14.00 2.55
N PHE A 289 -2.60 -12.99 3.25
CA PHE A 289 -1.28 -13.02 3.89
C PHE A 289 -1.27 -13.64 5.29
N GLY A 290 -2.40 -14.20 5.73
CA GLY A 290 -2.50 -14.85 7.03
C GLY A 290 -2.46 -13.90 8.24
N ILE A 291 -2.41 -12.59 8.04
CA ILE A 291 -2.28 -11.58 9.11
C ILE A 291 -3.43 -11.73 10.11
N THR A 292 -4.65 -11.82 9.61
CA THR A 292 -5.85 -12.01 10.44
C THR A 292 -5.86 -13.37 11.16
N TYR A 293 -5.43 -14.43 10.49
CA TYR A 293 -5.38 -15.79 11.04
C TYR A 293 -4.33 -15.88 12.16
N ASP A 294 -3.11 -15.42 11.89
CA ASP A 294 -2.01 -15.40 12.87
C ASP A 294 -2.39 -14.65 14.14
N TYR A 295 -2.99 -13.48 14.01
CA TYR A 295 -3.46 -12.70 15.14
C TYR A 295 -4.48 -13.46 15.98
N ARG A 296 -5.50 -14.07 15.34
CA ARG A 296 -6.57 -14.83 16.03
C ARG A 296 -6.03 -16.07 16.73
N VAL A 297 -5.14 -16.82 16.08
CA VAL A 297 -4.52 -18.01 16.68
C VAL A 297 -3.69 -17.63 17.90
N ARG A 298 -2.90 -16.58 17.82
CA ARG A 298 -2.08 -16.12 18.94
C ARG A 298 -2.93 -15.56 20.07
N MET A 299 -4.02 -14.85 19.78
CA MET A 299 -5.00 -14.44 20.80
C MET A 299 -5.64 -15.63 21.50
N ALA A 300 -6.02 -16.67 20.78
CA ALA A 300 -6.57 -17.89 21.36
C ALA A 300 -5.56 -18.60 22.26
N LEU A 301 -4.29 -18.68 21.84
CA LEU A 301 -3.21 -19.22 22.67
C LEU A 301 -2.98 -18.42 23.94
N MET A 302 -3.01 -17.07 23.86
CA MET A 302 -2.91 -16.20 25.04
C MET A 302 -4.06 -16.44 26.03
N ALA A 303 -5.30 -16.50 25.52
CA ALA A 303 -6.47 -16.79 26.33
C ALA A 303 -6.36 -18.18 27.01
N PHE A 304 -5.92 -19.19 26.26
CA PHE A 304 -5.70 -20.54 26.79
C PHE A 304 -4.64 -20.54 27.90
N LEU A 305 -3.52 -19.88 27.72
CA LEU A 305 -2.48 -19.74 28.75
C LEU A 305 -3.01 -19.01 30.00
N GLY A 306 -3.71 -17.89 29.80
CA GLY A 306 -4.27 -17.11 30.91
C GLY A 306 -5.37 -17.85 31.71
N LEU A 307 -6.02 -18.85 31.12
CA LEU A 307 -7.02 -19.69 31.81
C LEU A 307 -6.38 -20.88 32.58
N ASN A 308 -5.11 -21.21 32.27
CA ASN A 308 -4.41 -22.36 32.85
C ASN A 308 -3.27 -21.97 33.80
N ILE A 309 -3.01 -20.70 34.01
CA ILE A 309 -2.09 -20.13 35.01
C ILE A 309 -2.92 -19.57 36.18
#